data_383f43b55e62a680f1cccc8f39f249b9
#
_entry.id   383f43b55e62a680f1cccc8f39f249b9
#
_cell.length_a   1.000
_cell.length_b   1.000
_cell.length_c   1.000
_cell.angle_alpha   90.00
_cell.angle_beta   90.00
_cell.angle_gamma   90.00
#
_symmetry.space_group_name_H-M   'P 1'
#
loop_
_entity.id
_entity.type
_entity.pdbx_description
1 polymer ?
#
loop_
_entity_poly.entity_id
_entity_poly.type
_entity_poly.pdbx_seq_one_letter_code
_entity_poly.pdbx_strand_id
1 'polypeptide(L)' 'SKLMNKLLDDGNIEEARRVTEDAEYCERLMKEYGII' A
#
# COMPACT_ATOMS: atom_id res chain seq x y z
N SER A 1 8.02 4.33 -3.69
CA SER A 1 6.75 3.74 -4.16
C SER A 1 5.59 4.67 -3.83
N LYS A 2 4.73 4.88 -4.80
CA LYS A 2 3.55 5.73 -4.60
C LYS A 2 2.63 5.18 -3.52
N LEU A 3 2.45 3.86 -3.52
CA LEU A 3 1.58 3.24 -2.54
C LEU A 3 2.15 3.40 -1.13
N MET A 4 3.42 3.11 -0.96
CA MET A 4 4.05 3.22 0.36
C MET A 4 3.98 4.65 0.88
N ASN A 5 4.28 5.62 0.02
CA ASN A 5 4.21 7.03 0.42
C ASN A 5 2.80 7.42 0.84
N LYS A 6 1.80 6.94 0.11
CA LYS A 6 0.41 7.22 0.44
C LYS A 6 0.03 6.66 1.80
N LEU A 7 0.41 5.42 2.05
CA LEU A 7 0.09 4.76 3.32
C LEU A 7 0.76 5.46 4.50
N LEU A 8 2.02 5.85 4.33
CA LEU A 8 2.75 6.54 5.39
C LEU A 8 2.17 7.93 5.65
N ASP A 9 1.79 8.65 4.59
CA ASP A 9 1.19 9.96 4.72
C ASP A 9 -0.15 9.89 5.47
N ASP A 10 -0.90 8.83 5.26
CA ASP A 10 -2.18 8.64 5.91
C ASP A 10 -2.05 8.06 7.31
N GLY A 11 -0.84 7.74 7.74
CA GLY A 11 -0.60 7.15 9.05
C GLY A 11 -0.95 5.68 9.13
N ASN A 12 -1.10 5.01 7.99
CA ASN A 12 -1.46 3.59 7.93
C ASN A 12 -0.22 2.71 8.01
N ILE A 13 0.41 2.70 9.17
CA ILE A 13 1.67 1.99 9.37
C ILE A 13 1.50 0.47 9.23
N GLU A 14 0.42 -0.07 9.79
CA GLU A 14 0.17 -1.51 9.70
C GLU A 14 -0.06 -1.95 8.26
N GLU A 15 -0.78 -1.14 7.49
CA GLU A 15 -1.01 -1.43 6.07
C GLU A 15 0.31 -1.37 5.30
N ALA A 16 1.15 -0.38 5.61
CA ALA A 16 2.45 -0.26 4.96
C ALA A 16 3.29 -1.50 5.21
N ARG A 17 3.26 -2.01 6.44
CA ARG A 17 3.99 -3.24 6.76
C ARG A 17 3.42 -4.43 5.99
N ARG A 18 2.11 -4.54 5.94
CA ARG A 18 1.45 -5.66 5.28
C ARG A 18 1.77 -5.71 3.79
N VAL A 19 1.81 -4.57 3.11
CA VAL A 19 2.10 -4.57 1.68
C VAL A 19 3.53 -4.99 1.37
N THR A 20 4.45 -4.88 2.33
CA THR A 20 5.81 -5.35 2.12
C THR A 20 5.92 -6.87 2.24
N GLU A 21 4.95 -7.50 2.89
CA GLU A 21 4.99 -8.94 3.15
C GLU A 21 4.03 -9.73 2.26
N ASP A 22 3.06 -9.09 1.65
CA ASP A 22 2.01 -9.76 0.88
C ASP A 22 1.84 -9.07 -0.47
N ALA A 23 2.41 -9.69 -1.52
CA ALA A 23 2.39 -9.12 -2.86
C ALA A 23 0.98 -8.98 -3.43
N GLU A 24 0.11 -9.96 -3.14
CA GLU A 24 -1.26 -9.90 -3.64
C GLU A 24 -2.03 -8.75 -3.00
N TYR A 25 -1.85 -8.57 -1.71
CA TYR A 25 -2.50 -7.48 -0.99
C TYR A 25 -2.00 -6.14 -1.50
N CYS A 26 -0.69 -6.04 -1.74
CA CYS A 26 -0.08 -4.84 -2.29
C CYS A 26 -0.71 -4.49 -3.65
N GLU A 27 -0.84 -5.46 -4.53
CA GLU A 27 -1.43 -5.24 -5.85
C GLU A 27 -2.88 -4.79 -5.74
N ARG A 28 -3.63 -5.39 -4.84
CA ARG A 28 -5.03 -5.02 -4.63
C ARG A 28 -5.16 -3.57 -4.19
N LEU A 29 -4.32 -3.15 -3.25
CA LEU A 29 -4.35 -1.77 -2.77
C LEU A 29 -3.94 -0.79 -3.85
N MET A 30 -2.97 -1.15 -4.68
CA MET A 30 -2.56 -0.30 -5.79
C MET A 30 -3.72 -0.05 -6.74
N LYS A 31 -4.53 -1.08 -6.99
CA LYS A 31 -5.72 -0.92 -7.83
C LYS A 31 -6.76 -0.03 -7.17
N GLU A 32 -6.97 -0.21 -5.87
CA GLU A 32 -7.92 0.61 -5.12
C GLU A 32 -7.55 2.08 -5.12
N TYR A 33 -6.26 2.38 -5.03
CA TYR A 33 -5.79 3.75 -5.03
C TYR A 33 -5.58 4.32 -6.43
N GLY A 34 -5.83 3.50 -7.46
CA GLY A 34 -5.70 3.95 -8.84
C GLY A 34 -4.25 4.14 -9.28
N ILE A 35 -3.31 3.43 -8.66
CA ILE A 35 -1.89 3.52 -9.01
C ILE A 35 -1.55 2.65 -10.22
N ILE A 36 -2.27 1.54 -10.38
CA ILE A 36 -2.12 0.67 -11.56
C ILE A 36 -3.47 0.32 -12.13
#